data_89afb2f56afea38f9bee396f8abd2f68
#
_entry.id   89afb2f56afea38f9bee396f8abd2f68
#
_cell.length_a   1.000
_cell.length_b   1.000
_cell.length_c   1.000
_cell.angle_alpha   90.00
_cell.angle_beta   90.00
_cell.angle_gamma   90.00
#
_symmetry.space_group_name_H-M   'P 1'
#
loop_
_entity.id
_entity.type
_entity.pdbx_description
1 polymer ?
#
loop_
_entity_poly.entity_id
_entity_poly.type
_entity_poly.pdbx_seq_one_letter_code
_entity_poly.pdbx_strand_id
1 'polypeptide(L)'
;SSSSAASDVYKRQGPVIAVISLSIIFLGWQQITAGILQGLGRTVIPMIAIFIGLLAMTFLDYELTGTIELGINGAAWATNLNFAIAALINYIFVKKYVGSVLNKLELLKIVVSAMAMGGATQVVYVTTVELFGNGGAVAAAIIVAVFVYGLSLWLTKAVVKADMYHFPVIGKRLQARRDKEEAKLYEEQY
;
A
#
# COMPACT_ATOMS: atom_id res chain seq x y z
N SER A 1 -16.26 -10.76 36.07
CA SER A 1 -14.89 -10.20 36.01
C SER A 1 -14.13 -10.52 34.70
N SER A 2 -14.31 -11.68 34.09
CA SER A 2 -13.62 -12.01 32.80
C SER A 2 -14.13 -11.21 31.61
N SER A 3 -15.40 -10.85 31.55
CA SER A 3 -16.00 -10.09 30.46
C SER A 3 -15.56 -8.60 30.49
N SER A 4 -15.35 -8.04 31.66
CA SER A 4 -14.87 -6.67 31.81
C SER A 4 -13.38 -6.55 31.42
N ALA A 5 -12.55 -7.50 31.80
CA ALA A 5 -11.14 -7.55 31.40
C ALA A 5 -10.97 -7.71 29.88
N ALA A 6 -11.80 -8.54 29.23
CA ALA A 6 -11.81 -8.68 27.78
C ALA A 6 -12.23 -7.37 27.07
N SER A 7 -13.26 -6.68 27.62
CA SER A 7 -13.71 -5.38 27.08
C SER A 7 -12.62 -4.30 27.18
N ASP A 8 -11.86 -4.27 28.27
CA ASP A 8 -10.79 -3.30 28.48
C ASP A 8 -9.57 -3.58 27.56
N VAL A 9 -9.27 -4.84 27.30
CA VAL A 9 -8.25 -5.23 26.31
C VAL A 9 -8.66 -4.78 24.91
N TYR A 10 -9.91 -4.99 24.51
CA TYR A 10 -10.41 -4.54 23.20
C TYR A 10 -10.37 -3.01 23.03
N LYS A 11 -10.73 -2.26 24.07
CA LYS A 11 -10.67 -0.79 24.03
C LYS A 11 -9.25 -0.25 23.87
N ARG A 12 -8.26 -0.94 24.41
CA ARG A 12 -6.84 -0.55 24.28
C ARG A 12 -6.23 -0.92 22.92
N GLN A 13 -6.79 -1.89 22.20
CA GLN A 13 -6.29 -2.32 20.88
C GLN A 13 -6.62 -1.33 19.77
N GLY A 14 -7.74 -0.61 19.84
CA GLY A 14 -8.15 0.33 18.80
C GLY A 14 -7.10 1.41 18.47
N PRO A 15 -6.58 2.16 19.42
CA PRO A 15 -5.53 3.15 19.19
C PRO A 15 -4.25 2.55 18.59
N VAL A 16 -3.83 1.37 19.06
CA VAL A 16 -2.64 0.67 18.54
C VAL A 16 -2.81 0.29 17.08
N ILE A 17 -3.98 -0.26 16.71
CA ILE A 17 -4.30 -0.61 15.32
C ILE A 17 -4.29 0.63 14.44
N ALA A 18 -4.81 1.76 14.89
CA ALA A 18 -4.79 3.02 14.14
C ALA A 18 -3.36 3.51 13.88
N VAL A 19 -2.48 3.43 14.88
CA VAL A 19 -1.07 3.80 14.72
C VAL A 19 -0.34 2.83 13.79
N ILE A 20 -0.57 1.51 13.92
CA ILE A 20 0.03 0.49 13.05
C ILE A 20 -0.50 0.63 11.61
N SER A 21 -1.75 1.01 11.41
CA SER A 21 -2.29 1.19 10.04
C SER A 21 -1.53 2.28 9.26
N LEU A 22 -0.96 3.26 9.92
CA LEU A 22 -0.08 4.26 9.31
C LEU A 22 1.21 3.62 8.78
N SER A 23 1.71 2.54 9.42
CA SER A 23 2.89 1.79 8.96
C SER A 23 2.69 1.22 7.56
N ILE A 24 1.47 0.87 7.17
CA ILE A 24 1.16 0.30 5.86
C ILE A 24 1.52 1.29 4.75
N ILE A 25 1.30 2.59 4.96
CA ILE A 25 1.65 3.63 3.99
C ILE A 25 3.16 3.70 3.81
N PHE A 26 3.92 3.78 4.91
CA PHE A 26 5.38 3.83 4.86
C PHE A 26 5.99 2.53 4.36
N LEU A 27 5.43 1.38 4.76
CA LEU A 27 5.83 0.06 4.27
C LEU A 27 5.62 -0.05 2.76
N GLY A 28 4.46 0.34 2.25
CA GLY A 28 4.18 0.34 0.81
C GLY A 28 5.16 1.21 0.04
N TRP A 29 5.44 2.42 0.53
CA TRP A 29 6.42 3.32 -0.08
C TRP A 29 7.83 2.73 -0.05
N GLN A 30 8.24 2.17 1.09
CA GLN A 30 9.53 1.49 1.25
C GLN A 30 9.66 0.29 0.28
N GLN A 31 8.62 -0.52 0.14
CA GLN A 31 8.60 -1.69 -0.75
C GLN A 31 8.74 -1.28 -2.23
N ILE A 32 7.99 -0.27 -2.67
CA ILE A 32 8.05 0.23 -4.05
C ILE A 32 9.44 0.77 -4.37
N THR A 33 9.98 1.64 -3.50
CA THR A 33 11.29 2.25 -3.72
C THR A 33 12.42 1.22 -3.63
N ALA A 34 12.32 0.24 -2.74
CA ALA A 34 13.25 -0.88 -2.66
C ALA A 34 13.20 -1.74 -3.93
N GLY A 35 12.01 -2.06 -4.43
CA GLY A 35 11.82 -2.81 -5.68
C GLY A 35 12.45 -2.13 -6.88
N ILE A 36 12.31 -0.81 -7.02
CA ILE A 36 12.97 -0.03 -8.08
C ILE A 36 14.49 -0.15 -7.97
N LEU A 37 15.07 0.03 -6.79
CA LEU A 37 16.52 -0.07 -6.58
C LEU A 37 17.05 -1.48 -6.84
N GLN A 38 16.30 -2.51 -6.44
CA GLN A 38 16.63 -3.90 -6.72
C GLN A 38 16.59 -4.19 -8.23
N GLY A 39 15.58 -3.70 -8.94
CA GLY A 39 15.49 -3.79 -10.40
C GLY A 39 16.65 -3.12 -11.14
N LEU A 40 17.25 -2.07 -10.55
CA LEU A 40 18.45 -1.41 -11.05
C LEU A 40 19.76 -2.14 -10.65
N GLY A 41 19.68 -3.30 -9.99
CA GLY A 41 20.83 -4.04 -9.48
C GLY A 41 21.47 -3.42 -8.23
N ARG A 42 20.80 -2.46 -7.59
CA ARG A 42 21.31 -1.76 -6.38
C ARG A 42 20.70 -2.34 -5.09
N THR A 43 20.79 -3.63 -4.90
CA THR A 43 20.16 -4.38 -3.78
C THR A 43 20.71 -4.00 -2.40
N VAL A 44 21.95 -3.54 -2.33
CA VAL A 44 22.62 -3.17 -1.07
C VAL A 44 22.00 -1.92 -0.44
N ILE A 45 21.50 -0.98 -1.26
CA ILE A 45 20.93 0.28 -0.75
C ILE A 45 19.69 0.05 0.11
N PRO A 46 18.66 -0.70 -0.33
CA PRO A 46 17.50 -1.02 0.50
C PRO A 46 17.86 -1.80 1.77
N MET A 47 18.85 -2.67 1.68
CA MET A 47 19.34 -3.43 2.85
C MET A 47 19.92 -2.50 3.91
N ILE A 48 20.79 -1.55 3.52
CA ILE A 48 21.34 -0.55 4.43
C ILE A 48 20.24 0.37 4.98
N ALA A 49 19.29 0.77 4.13
CA ALA A 49 18.19 1.64 4.54
C ALA A 49 17.33 1.00 5.64
N ILE A 50 16.98 -0.29 5.50
CA ILE A 50 16.25 -1.04 6.53
C ILE A 50 17.08 -1.18 7.80
N PHE A 51 18.39 -1.45 7.67
CA PHE A 51 19.28 -1.58 8.83
C PHE A 51 19.36 -0.29 9.65
N ILE A 52 19.49 0.87 8.98
CA ILE A 52 19.46 2.18 9.64
C ILE A 52 18.11 2.42 10.32
N GLY A 53 17.01 2.07 9.65
CA GLY A 53 15.67 2.16 10.21
C GLY A 53 15.49 1.29 11.46
N LEU A 54 16.03 0.06 11.45
CA LEU A 54 16.01 -0.85 12.60
C LEU A 54 16.79 -0.30 13.81
N LEU A 55 17.96 0.28 13.57
CA LEU A 55 18.72 0.93 14.65
C LEU A 55 17.94 2.08 15.28
N ALA A 56 17.35 2.95 14.44
CA ALA A 56 16.53 4.04 14.92
C ALA A 56 15.27 3.55 15.65
N MET A 57 14.62 2.50 15.14
CA MET A 57 13.48 1.84 15.79
C MET A 57 13.85 1.32 17.17
N THR A 58 14.96 0.60 17.30
CA THR A 58 15.39 0.00 18.56
C THR A 58 15.64 1.07 19.63
N PHE A 59 16.29 2.17 19.24
CA PHE A 59 16.52 3.29 20.14
C PHE A 59 15.21 3.96 20.55
N LEU A 60 14.33 4.23 19.59
CA LEU A 60 13.06 4.91 19.86
C LEU A 60 12.10 4.02 20.66
N ASP A 61 12.10 2.72 20.39
CA ASP A 61 11.28 1.76 21.14
C ASP A 61 11.69 1.72 22.61
N TYR A 62 12.99 1.71 22.91
CA TYR A 62 13.50 1.80 24.27
C TYR A 62 13.04 3.09 24.97
N GLU A 63 13.16 4.24 24.31
CA GLU A 63 12.75 5.53 24.87
C GLU A 63 11.22 5.64 25.06
N LEU A 64 10.45 5.30 24.04
CA LEU A 64 8.99 5.47 24.07
C LEU A 64 8.29 4.43 24.94
N THR A 65 8.79 3.21 24.98
CA THR A 65 8.17 2.11 25.73
C THR A 65 8.65 2.10 27.19
N GLY A 66 9.95 2.36 27.40
CA GLY A 66 10.57 2.30 28.73
C GLY A 66 10.53 3.62 29.47
N THR A 67 11.00 4.73 28.86
CA THR A 67 11.18 6.02 29.54
C THR A 67 9.88 6.84 29.58
N ILE A 68 9.10 6.84 28.47
CA ILE A 68 7.87 7.64 28.34
C ILE A 68 6.62 6.82 28.70
N GLU A 69 6.78 5.53 28.97
CA GLU A 69 5.71 4.60 29.38
C GLU A 69 4.51 4.51 28.41
N LEU A 70 4.72 4.78 27.12
CA LEU A 70 3.68 4.63 26.08
C LEU A 70 3.31 3.17 25.82
N GLY A 71 4.06 2.20 26.36
CA GLY A 71 3.82 0.77 26.19
C GLY A 71 3.74 0.37 24.71
N ILE A 72 2.73 -0.41 24.34
CA ILE A 72 2.53 -0.92 22.99
C ILE A 72 2.40 0.19 21.93
N ASN A 73 1.85 1.36 22.29
CA ASN A 73 1.78 2.50 21.37
C ASN A 73 3.17 3.03 21.02
N GLY A 74 4.12 3.01 21.98
CA GLY A 74 5.51 3.39 21.73
C GLY A 74 6.15 2.51 20.68
N ALA A 75 6.01 1.19 20.79
CA ALA A 75 6.49 0.22 19.81
C ALA A 75 5.86 0.42 18.41
N ALA A 76 4.56 0.73 18.36
CA ALA A 76 3.88 1.05 17.11
C ALA A 76 4.44 2.30 16.42
N TRP A 77 4.74 3.36 17.16
CA TRP A 77 5.39 4.55 16.63
C TRP A 77 6.83 4.31 16.19
N ALA A 78 7.61 3.53 16.95
CA ALA A 78 8.96 3.13 16.57
C ALA A 78 8.96 2.34 15.23
N THR A 79 7.99 1.45 15.05
CA THR A 79 7.79 0.70 13.79
C THR A 79 7.49 1.64 12.62
N ASN A 80 6.62 2.64 12.80
CA ASN A 80 6.34 3.65 11.77
C ASN A 80 7.62 4.39 11.36
N LEU A 81 8.44 4.76 12.35
CA LEU A 81 9.69 5.47 12.08
C LEU A 81 10.68 4.61 11.27
N ASN A 82 10.81 3.33 11.60
CA ASN A 82 11.64 2.39 10.83
C ASN A 82 11.30 2.43 9.33
N PHE A 83 10.03 2.20 8.99
CA PHE A 83 9.60 2.21 7.59
C PHE A 83 9.71 3.58 6.93
N ALA A 84 9.43 4.66 7.68
CA ALA A 84 9.56 6.01 7.18
C ALA A 84 11.03 6.37 6.83
N ILE A 85 11.97 6.02 7.71
CA ILE A 85 13.41 6.23 7.47
C ILE A 85 13.88 5.40 6.27
N ALA A 86 13.54 4.11 6.23
CA ALA A 86 13.93 3.24 5.13
C ALA A 86 13.34 3.72 3.78
N ALA A 87 12.06 4.14 3.77
CA ALA A 87 11.41 4.69 2.59
C ALA A 87 12.10 5.98 2.12
N LEU A 88 12.43 6.88 3.05
CA LEU A 88 13.08 8.15 2.74
C LEU A 88 14.48 7.94 2.13
N ILE A 89 15.28 7.08 2.74
CA ILE A 89 16.62 6.75 2.22
C ILE A 89 16.50 6.15 0.82
N ASN A 90 15.64 5.14 0.63
CA ASN A 90 15.42 4.53 -0.68
C ASN A 90 14.96 5.56 -1.71
N TYR A 91 14.03 6.46 -1.34
CA TYR A 91 13.52 7.49 -2.23
C TYR A 91 14.60 8.48 -2.69
N ILE A 92 15.52 8.88 -1.79
CA ILE A 92 16.65 9.74 -2.14
C ILE A 92 17.51 9.08 -3.22
N PHE A 93 17.80 7.79 -3.08
CA PHE A 93 18.57 7.05 -4.07
C PHE A 93 17.81 6.81 -5.37
N VAL A 94 16.50 6.49 -5.31
CA VAL A 94 15.66 6.38 -6.50
C VAL A 94 15.67 7.70 -7.28
N LYS A 95 15.46 8.83 -6.60
CA LYS A 95 15.53 10.16 -7.23
C LYS A 95 16.90 10.43 -7.88
N LYS A 96 17.97 9.96 -7.26
CA LYS A 96 19.33 10.11 -7.80
C LYS A 96 19.58 9.29 -9.08
N TYR A 97 19.04 8.06 -9.16
CA TYR A 97 19.32 7.14 -10.27
C TYR A 97 18.29 7.18 -11.39
N VAL A 98 17.04 7.44 -11.08
CA VAL A 98 15.91 7.39 -12.04
C VAL A 98 15.33 8.79 -12.31
N GLY A 99 15.58 9.74 -11.43
CA GLY A 99 14.97 11.08 -11.49
C GLY A 99 13.64 11.16 -10.73
N SER A 100 12.77 12.10 -11.11
CA SER A 100 11.48 12.27 -10.45
C SER A 100 10.48 11.21 -10.95
N VAL A 101 10.23 10.19 -10.14
CA VAL A 101 9.30 9.08 -10.46
C VAL A 101 7.85 9.42 -10.09
N LEU A 102 7.66 10.42 -9.23
CA LEU A 102 6.34 10.77 -8.72
C LEU A 102 5.65 11.81 -9.62
N ASN A 103 4.67 11.37 -10.37
CA ASN A 103 3.70 12.26 -11.00
C ASN A 103 2.63 12.63 -9.96
N LYS A 104 2.58 13.91 -9.56
CA LYS A 104 1.65 14.39 -8.52
C LYS A 104 0.18 14.10 -8.85
N LEU A 105 -0.18 14.17 -10.13
CA LEU A 105 -1.55 13.90 -10.58
C LEU A 105 -1.90 12.41 -10.46
N GLU A 106 -0.99 11.52 -10.78
CA GLU A 106 -1.19 10.08 -10.64
C GLU A 106 -1.27 9.68 -9.16
N LEU A 107 -0.39 10.24 -8.33
CA LEU A 107 -0.47 10.04 -6.89
C LEU A 107 -1.82 10.50 -6.32
N LEU A 108 -2.30 11.68 -6.72
CA LEU A 108 -3.60 12.19 -6.29
C LEU A 108 -4.75 11.25 -6.69
N LYS A 109 -4.74 10.72 -7.91
CA LYS A 109 -5.75 9.76 -8.39
C LYS A 109 -5.77 8.50 -7.53
N ILE A 110 -4.59 7.96 -7.19
CA ILE A 110 -4.47 6.76 -6.34
C ILE A 110 -5.01 7.05 -4.94
N VAL A 111 -4.65 8.19 -4.35
CA VAL A 111 -5.15 8.60 -3.02
C VAL A 111 -6.67 8.74 -3.02
N VAL A 112 -7.24 9.42 -4.01
CA VAL A 112 -8.70 9.56 -4.14
C VAL A 112 -9.39 8.21 -4.30
N SER A 113 -8.83 7.31 -5.10
CA SER A 113 -9.36 5.95 -5.27
C SER A 113 -9.31 5.14 -3.96
N ALA A 114 -8.24 5.28 -3.18
CA ALA A 114 -8.10 4.64 -1.88
C ALA A 114 -9.10 5.20 -0.85
N MET A 115 -9.33 6.51 -0.85
CA MET A 115 -10.35 7.13 0.02
C MET A 115 -11.76 6.68 -0.36
N ALA A 116 -12.09 6.62 -1.64
CA ALA A 116 -13.38 6.11 -2.12
C ALA A 116 -13.60 4.64 -1.71
N MET A 117 -12.56 3.81 -1.85
CA MET A 117 -12.58 2.42 -1.38
C MET A 117 -12.83 2.35 0.14
N GLY A 118 -12.09 3.11 0.94
CA GLY A 118 -12.25 3.13 2.40
C GLY A 118 -13.64 3.55 2.84
N GLY A 119 -14.19 4.61 2.23
CA GLY A 119 -15.55 5.07 2.49
C GLY A 119 -16.62 4.02 2.14
N ALA A 120 -16.52 3.42 0.95
CA ALA A 120 -17.45 2.37 0.52
C ALA A 120 -17.37 1.13 1.44
N THR A 121 -16.17 0.73 1.82
CA THR A 121 -15.93 -0.41 2.74
C THR A 121 -16.60 -0.17 4.09
N GLN A 122 -16.41 1.04 4.65
CA GLN A 122 -17.01 1.41 5.93
C GLN A 122 -18.54 1.40 5.87
N VAL A 123 -19.13 1.96 4.82
CA VAL A 123 -20.59 1.96 4.63
C VAL A 123 -21.12 0.54 4.55
N VAL A 124 -20.50 -0.32 3.73
CA VAL A 124 -20.92 -1.72 3.59
C VAL A 124 -20.81 -2.47 4.92
N TYR A 125 -19.70 -2.31 5.63
CA TYR A 125 -19.51 -2.97 6.92
C TYR A 125 -20.61 -2.58 7.92
N VAL A 126 -20.88 -1.28 8.10
CA VAL A 126 -21.89 -0.80 9.06
C VAL A 126 -23.29 -1.27 8.70
N THR A 127 -23.63 -1.32 7.41
CA THR A 127 -24.97 -1.75 6.97
C THR A 127 -25.18 -3.26 7.00
N THR A 128 -24.11 -4.04 6.89
CA THR A 128 -24.22 -5.51 6.79
C THR A 128 -23.89 -6.24 8.09
N VAL A 129 -23.26 -5.57 9.07
CA VAL A 129 -22.84 -6.22 10.32
C VAL A 129 -24.04 -6.73 11.14
N GLU A 130 -25.18 -6.05 11.12
CA GLU A 130 -26.39 -6.46 11.83
C GLU A 130 -27.09 -7.66 11.13
N LEU A 131 -26.95 -7.77 9.78
CA LEU A 131 -27.60 -8.81 8.99
C LEU A 131 -26.80 -10.12 8.95
N PHE A 132 -25.49 -10.05 8.78
CA PHE A 132 -24.62 -11.20 8.52
C PHE A 132 -23.61 -11.47 9.65
N GLY A 133 -23.69 -10.69 10.74
CA GLY A 133 -22.69 -10.74 11.80
C GLY A 133 -21.33 -10.22 11.35
N ASN A 134 -20.37 -10.17 12.28
CA ASN A 134 -19.06 -9.55 12.03
C ASN A 134 -18.28 -10.23 10.88
N GLY A 135 -18.24 -11.56 10.83
CA GLY A 135 -17.51 -12.32 9.78
C GLY A 135 -18.07 -12.09 8.38
N GLY A 136 -19.40 -12.15 8.24
CA GLY A 136 -20.07 -11.91 6.95
C GLY A 136 -19.92 -10.46 6.46
N ALA A 137 -20.05 -9.49 7.36
CA ALA A 137 -19.85 -8.08 7.06
C ALA A 137 -18.43 -7.77 6.57
N VAL A 138 -17.41 -8.33 7.23
CA VAL A 138 -16.01 -8.19 6.82
C VAL A 138 -15.78 -8.79 5.43
N ALA A 139 -16.30 -9.99 5.16
CA ALA A 139 -16.15 -10.63 3.85
C ALA A 139 -16.82 -9.79 2.74
N ALA A 140 -18.05 -9.31 2.96
CA ALA A 140 -18.75 -8.43 2.02
C ALA A 140 -17.97 -7.10 1.79
N ALA A 141 -17.48 -6.49 2.86
CA ALA A 141 -16.69 -5.25 2.80
C ALA A 141 -15.40 -5.43 1.97
N ILE A 142 -14.69 -6.56 2.11
CA ILE A 142 -13.49 -6.86 1.32
C ILE A 142 -13.83 -6.99 -0.17
N ILE A 143 -14.90 -7.71 -0.53
CA ILE A 143 -15.31 -7.86 -1.93
C ILE A 143 -15.63 -6.50 -2.54
N VAL A 144 -16.39 -5.66 -1.84
CA VAL A 144 -16.72 -4.31 -2.30
C VAL A 144 -15.48 -3.42 -2.38
N ALA A 145 -14.56 -3.54 -1.43
CA ALA A 145 -13.30 -2.79 -1.46
C ALA A 145 -12.52 -3.05 -2.75
N VAL A 146 -12.31 -4.32 -3.10
CA VAL A 146 -11.59 -4.72 -4.33
C VAL A 146 -12.28 -4.19 -5.57
N PHE A 147 -13.61 -4.31 -5.62
CA PHE A 147 -14.39 -3.85 -6.77
C PHE A 147 -14.36 -2.32 -6.93
N VAL A 148 -14.61 -1.59 -5.84
CA VAL A 148 -14.61 -0.11 -5.83
C VAL A 148 -13.23 0.43 -6.16
N TYR A 149 -12.17 -0.15 -5.60
CA TYR A 149 -10.79 0.27 -5.89
C TYR A 149 -10.43 0.04 -7.35
N GLY A 150 -10.72 -1.15 -7.89
CA GLY A 150 -10.46 -1.47 -9.30
C GLY A 150 -11.24 -0.56 -10.25
N LEU A 151 -12.52 -0.32 -9.95
CA LEU A 151 -13.37 0.59 -10.73
C LEU A 151 -12.86 2.04 -10.66
N SER A 152 -12.48 2.52 -9.48
CA SER A 152 -11.94 3.86 -9.29
C SER A 152 -10.64 4.07 -10.05
N LEU A 153 -9.72 3.12 -10.03
CA LEU A 153 -8.47 3.16 -10.80
C LEU A 153 -8.75 3.18 -12.33
N TRP A 154 -9.76 2.43 -12.77
CA TRP A 154 -10.17 2.41 -14.18
C TRP A 154 -10.80 3.74 -14.60
N LEU A 155 -11.71 4.30 -13.81
CA LEU A 155 -12.37 5.58 -14.08
C LEU A 155 -11.39 6.76 -14.06
N THR A 156 -10.46 6.78 -13.11
CA THR A 156 -9.44 7.82 -13.00
C THR A 156 -8.33 7.68 -14.05
N LYS A 157 -8.34 6.59 -14.84
CA LYS A 157 -7.27 6.25 -15.79
C LYS A 157 -5.89 6.29 -15.13
N ALA A 158 -5.82 5.92 -13.85
CA ALA A 158 -4.57 5.82 -13.11
C ALA A 158 -3.71 4.67 -13.61
N VAL A 159 -4.34 3.60 -14.13
CA VAL A 159 -3.66 2.51 -14.83
C VAL A 159 -3.60 2.86 -16.33
N VAL A 160 -2.42 3.14 -16.83
CA VAL A 160 -2.18 3.47 -18.23
C VAL A 160 -2.22 2.19 -19.07
N LYS A 161 -2.67 2.28 -20.34
CA LYS A 161 -2.68 1.11 -21.26
C LYS A 161 -1.32 0.43 -21.35
N ALA A 162 -0.22 1.16 -21.21
CA ALA A 162 1.13 0.60 -21.19
C ALA A 162 1.35 -0.41 -20.06
N ASP A 163 0.75 -0.19 -18.89
CA ASP A 163 0.89 -1.08 -17.75
C ASP A 163 0.15 -2.41 -17.99
N MET A 164 -0.94 -2.39 -18.77
CA MET A 164 -1.73 -3.58 -19.09
C MET A 164 -0.96 -4.59 -19.95
N TYR A 165 0.03 -4.16 -20.72
CA TYR A 165 0.88 -5.06 -21.52
C TYR A 165 1.80 -5.93 -20.66
N HIS A 166 2.10 -5.52 -19.42
CA HIS A 166 2.96 -6.27 -18.49
C HIS A 166 2.20 -7.36 -17.72
N PHE A 167 0.85 -7.37 -17.78
CA PHE A 167 0.07 -8.45 -17.16
C PHE A 167 0.13 -9.72 -17.99
N PRO A 168 0.53 -10.88 -17.41
CA PRO A 168 0.82 -12.11 -18.16
C PRO A 168 -0.38 -12.69 -18.92
N VAL A 169 -1.61 -12.41 -18.49
CA VAL A 169 -2.84 -12.91 -19.11
C VAL A 169 -3.40 -11.91 -20.13
N ILE A 170 -3.42 -10.62 -19.78
CA ILE A 170 -4.02 -9.56 -20.59
C ILE A 170 -3.01 -9.08 -21.65
N GLY A 171 -1.74 -8.98 -21.30
CA GLY A 171 -0.68 -8.53 -22.19
C GLY A 171 -0.53 -9.40 -23.44
N LYS A 172 -0.56 -10.73 -23.30
CA LYS A 172 -0.52 -11.65 -24.45
C LYS A 172 -1.69 -11.46 -25.43
N ARG A 173 -2.90 -11.19 -24.91
CA ARG A 173 -4.07 -10.95 -25.77
C ARG A 173 -4.01 -9.58 -26.46
N LEU A 174 -3.48 -8.57 -25.81
CA LEU A 174 -3.32 -7.23 -26.39
C LEU A 174 -2.20 -7.20 -27.43
N GLN A 175 -1.08 -7.89 -27.20
CA GLN A 175 -0.01 -8.05 -28.18
C GLN A 175 -0.52 -8.77 -29.43
N ALA A 176 -1.21 -9.89 -29.28
CA ALA A 176 -1.78 -10.64 -30.39
C ALA A 176 -2.84 -9.83 -31.19
N ARG A 177 -3.55 -8.89 -30.58
CA ARG A 177 -4.45 -7.96 -31.30
C ARG A 177 -3.67 -6.92 -32.10
N ARG A 178 -2.62 -6.35 -31.50
CA ARG A 178 -1.76 -5.36 -32.16
C ARG A 178 -1.05 -5.97 -33.37
N ASP A 179 -0.49 -7.17 -33.23
CA ASP A 179 0.19 -7.88 -34.30
C ASP A 179 -0.76 -8.17 -35.50
N LYS A 180 -2.05 -8.47 -35.20
CA LYS A 180 -3.10 -8.63 -36.22
C LYS A 180 -3.50 -7.31 -36.88
N GLU A 181 -3.52 -6.22 -36.17
CA GLU A 181 -3.82 -4.89 -36.73
C GLU A 181 -2.65 -4.39 -37.59
N GLU A 182 -1.41 -4.60 -37.17
CA GLU A 182 -0.23 -4.28 -37.94
C GLU A 182 -0.18 -5.14 -39.24
N ALA A 183 -0.46 -6.44 -39.16
CA ALA A 183 -0.51 -7.32 -40.33
C ALA A 183 -1.57 -6.86 -41.35
N LYS A 184 -2.76 -6.44 -40.89
CA LYS A 184 -3.80 -5.90 -41.80
C LYS A 184 -3.38 -4.59 -42.47
N LEU A 185 -2.69 -3.71 -41.76
CA LEU A 185 -2.18 -2.46 -42.35
C LEU A 185 -1.11 -2.71 -43.41
N TYR A 186 -0.29 -3.76 -43.26
CA TYR A 186 0.66 -4.19 -44.27
C TYR A 186 -0.03 -4.80 -45.51
N GLU A 187 -1.13 -5.55 -45.30
CA GLU A 187 -1.90 -6.11 -46.43
C GLU A 187 -2.70 -5.04 -47.20
N GLU A 188 -3.10 -3.94 -46.60
CA GLU A 188 -3.80 -2.82 -47.24
C GLU A 188 -2.86 -1.86 -47.99
N GLN A 189 -1.55 -1.92 -47.75
CA GLN A 189 -0.55 -1.06 -48.40
C GLN A 189 0.11 -1.69 -49.62
N TYR A 190 -0.14 -2.96 -49.90
CA TYR A 190 0.36 -3.70 -51.06
C TYR A 190 -0.76 -4.35 -51.85
#